data_c89dd02747a3b9a79cde24aa0b5bac1f
#
_entry.id   c89dd02747a3b9a79cde24aa0b5bac1f
#
_cell.length_a   1.000
_cell.length_b   1.000
_cell.length_c   1.000
_cell.angle_alpha   90.00
_cell.angle_beta   90.00
_cell.angle_gamma   90.00
#
_symmetry.space_group_name_H-M   'P 1'
#
loop_
_entity.id
_entity.type
_entity.pdbx_description
1 polymer ?
#
loop_
_entity_poly.entity_id
_entity_poly.type
_entity_poly.pdbx_seq_one_letter_code
_entity_poly.pdbx_strand_id
1 'polypeptide(L)'
;MVFPGQGSQFVGMAAERYESVPEAKKIIDKADEILGFSLSNIMFDGPEVSLKQTEYTQPALYVHSMAVFKTIDMTPDCVAGHSLGEFSALTAAGVLSFEEGLKLVRLRGQLMQAAGERSSGAMGAVIGLEDDLVAQICENISDKLNETVVPANYNSKGQIVISGHSNAVESALSEAKEQGAKLTKLLPVSGAFHSSLMQPAYDEFKLSLDKVSFDNAKVPVYSNVNATPSQSADELKNNVLQQLLKPVLWTQTIEQMVSDGVKEVIELGPGKVLQGLVKRIDRTLQFSGIQ
;
A
#
# COMPACT_ATOMS: atom_id res chain seq x y z
N MET A 1 7.61 12.19 -5.14
CA MET A 1 8.00 11.27 -4.04
C MET A 1 7.03 10.11 -3.98
N VAL A 2 7.49 8.92 -3.61
CA VAL A 2 6.62 7.73 -3.47
C VAL A 2 6.80 7.08 -2.09
N PHE A 3 5.72 6.43 -1.61
CA PHE A 3 5.65 5.86 -0.27
C PHE A 3 5.32 4.37 -0.33
N PRO A 4 6.12 3.49 0.33
CA PRO A 4 5.93 2.06 0.27
C PRO A 4 4.70 1.60 1.04
N GLY A 5 4.20 0.42 0.67
CA GLY A 5 3.13 -0.31 1.34
C GLY A 5 3.62 -1.55 2.08
N GLN A 6 2.65 -2.37 2.49
CA GLN A 6 2.89 -3.62 3.23
C GLN A 6 3.83 -4.56 2.46
N GLY A 7 4.76 -5.18 3.19
CA GLY A 7 5.85 -5.98 2.64
C GLY A 7 7.21 -5.28 2.68
N SER A 8 7.25 -3.97 2.99
CA SER A 8 8.50 -3.21 3.13
C SER A 8 9.01 -3.12 4.57
N GLN A 9 8.19 -3.48 5.57
CA GLN A 9 8.53 -3.43 6.99
C GLN A 9 9.58 -4.47 7.37
N PHE A 10 10.43 -4.12 8.32
CA PHE A 10 11.40 -5.03 8.95
C PHE A 10 11.69 -4.57 10.39
N VAL A 11 12.05 -5.51 11.26
CA VAL A 11 12.45 -5.18 12.65
C VAL A 11 13.74 -4.38 12.62
N GLY A 12 13.78 -3.26 13.34
CA GLY A 12 14.86 -2.28 13.31
C GLY A 12 14.54 -1.06 12.41
N MET A 13 13.41 -1.08 11.67
CA MET A 13 13.02 0.05 10.83
C MET A 13 12.88 1.35 11.66
N ALA A 14 13.36 2.47 11.14
CA ALA A 14 13.39 3.80 11.76
C ALA A 14 14.25 3.95 13.02
N ALA A 15 14.86 2.89 13.60
CA ALA A 15 15.63 2.99 14.85
C ALA A 15 16.83 3.95 14.73
N GLU A 16 17.64 3.83 13.67
CA GLU A 16 18.79 4.72 13.44
C GLU A 16 18.36 6.19 13.31
N ARG A 17 17.26 6.45 12.58
CA ARG A 17 16.72 7.81 12.42
C ARG A 17 16.16 8.35 13.74
N TYR A 18 15.53 7.51 14.54
CA TYR A 18 15.02 7.87 15.87
C TYR A 18 16.16 8.31 16.80
N GLU A 19 17.30 7.63 16.74
CA GLU A 19 18.48 7.97 17.59
C GLU A 19 19.25 9.19 17.07
N SER A 20 19.35 9.35 15.74
CA SER A 20 20.23 10.35 15.12
C SER A 20 19.55 11.67 14.77
N VAL A 21 18.20 11.68 14.60
CA VAL A 21 17.43 12.85 14.13
C VAL A 21 16.37 13.25 15.15
N PRO A 22 16.58 14.33 15.94
CA PRO A 22 15.66 14.73 17.02
C PRO A 22 14.21 14.96 16.56
N GLU A 23 14.02 15.47 15.34
CA GLU A 23 12.69 15.70 14.77
C GLU A 23 11.98 14.39 14.45
N ALA A 24 12.70 13.39 13.95
CA ALA A 24 12.15 12.05 13.71
C ALA A 24 11.73 11.38 15.03
N LYS A 25 12.56 11.52 16.06
CA LYS A 25 12.22 11.07 17.41
C LYS A 25 10.90 11.66 17.89
N LYS A 26 10.71 12.98 17.77
CA LYS A 26 9.46 13.65 18.17
C LYS A 26 8.23 13.09 17.44
N ILE A 27 8.37 12.77 16.14
CA ILE A 27 7.27 12.22 15.33
C ILE A 27 6.92 10.81 15.80
N ILE A 28 7.93 9.98 16.07
CA ILE A 28 7.73 8.60 16.51
C ILE A 28 7.16 8.57 17.94
N ASP A 29 7.71 9.37 18.87
CA ASP A 29 7.17 9.51 20.24
C ASP A 29 5.71 10.00 20.20
N LYS A 30 5.40 10.96 19.33
CA LYS A 30 4.04 11.46 19.14
C LYS A 30 3.10 10.39 18.59
N ALA A 31 3.59 9.50 17.73
CA ALA A 31 2.79 8.37 17.24
C ALA A 31 2.41 7.41 18.38
N ASP A 32 3.37 7.07 19.26
CA ASP A 32 3.10 6.23 20.43
C ASP A 32 2.07 6.88 21.36
N GLU A 33 2.18 8.20 21.61
CA GLU A 33 1.21 8.95 22.40
C GLU A 33 -0.20 8.89 21.79
N ILE A 34 -0.33 9.13 20.49
CA ILE A 34 -1.63 9.11 19.76
C ILE A 34 -2.26 7.72 19.80
N LEU A 35 -1.46 6.68 19.63
CA LEU A 35 -1.93 5.30 19.58
C LEU A 35 -2.21 4.71 20.96
N GLY A 36 -1.62 5.27 22.03
CA GLY A 36 -1.76 4.79 23.39
C GLY A 36 -0.99 3.49 23.69
N PHE A 37 -0.06 3.12 22.82
CA PHE A 37 0.88 2.00 23.02
C PHE A 37 2.19 2.27 22.27
N SER A 38 3.25 1.54 22.64
CA SER A 38 4.56 1.71 22.02
C SER A 38 4.66 0.97 20.68
N LEU A 39 4.24 1.64 19.59
CA LEU A 39 4.47 1.16 18.23
C LEU A 39 5.97 1.14 17.90
N SER A 40 6.72 2.12 18.43
CA SER A 40 8.17 2.22 18.28
C SER A 40 8.88 0.95 18.71
N ASN A 41 8.52 0.33 19.86
CA ASN A 41 9.12 -0.92 20.31
C ASN A 41 8.86 -2.06 19.29
N ILE A 42 7.67 -2.13 18.72
CA ILE A 42 7.34 -3.14 17.69
C ILE A 42 8.18 -2.89 16.42
N MET A 43 8.41 -1.64 16.06
CA MET A 43 9.23 -1.27 14.91
C MET A 43 10.71 -1.59 15.13
N PHE A 44 11.25 -1.30 16.32
CA PHE A 44 12.69 -1.39 16.62
C PHE A 44 13.10 -2.79 17.04
N ASP A 45 12.34 -3.39 17.95
CA ASP A 45 12.71 -4.63 18.63
C ASP A 45 11.84 -5.82 18.23
N GLY A 46 10.71 -5.58 17.56
CA GLY A 46 9.77 -6.61 17.16
C GLY A 46 8.84 -7.06 18.28
N PRO A 47 8.43 -8.34 18.33
CA PRO A 47 8.88 -9.42 17.45
C PRO A 47 8.35 -9.27 16.01
N GLU A 48 9.04 -9.90 15.05
CA GLU A 48 8.67 -9.83 13.62
C GLU A 48 7.23 -10.29 13.36
N VAL A 49 6.74 -11.28 14.11
CA VAL A 49 5.37 -11.78 14.01
C VAL A 49 4.35 -10.69 14.34
N SER A 50 4.62 -9.83 15.31
CA SER A 50 3.75 -8.69 15.62
C SER A 50 3.81 -7.63 14.54
N LEU A 51 5.02 -7.28 14.07
CA LEU A 51 5.19 -6.28 13.01
C LEU A 51 4.56 -6.72 11.68
N LYS A 52 4.38 -8.01 11.43
CA LYS A 52 3.69 -8.57 10.25
C LYS A 52 2.16 -8.53 10.35
N GLN A 53 1.59 -8.33 11.53
CA GLN A 53 0.14 -8.17 11.67
C GLN A 53 -0.27 -6.85 11.02
N THR A 54 -1.27 -6.91 10.15
CA THR A 54 -1.69 -5.75 9.32
C THR A 54 -2.02 -4.53 10.17
N GLU A 55 -2.60 -4.73 11.34
CA GLU A 55 -2.93 -3.67 12.29
C GLU A 55 -1.72 -2.92 12.86
N TYR A 56 -0.53 -3.54 12.91
CA TYR A 56 0.74 -2.89 13.29
C TYR A 56 1.59 -2.48 12.09
N THR A 57 1.58 -3.30 11.04
CA THR A 57 2.34 -3.00 9.81
C THR A 57 1.96 -1.64 9.23
N GLN A 58 0.66 -1.37 9.12
CA GLN A 58 0.18 -0.15 8.47
C GLN A 58 0.62 1.12 9.21
N PRO A 59 0.36 1.30 10.51
CA PRO A 59 0.85 2.47 11.23
C PRO A 59 2.39 2.54 11.30
N ALA A 60 3.10 1.40 11.38
CA ALA A 60 4.57 1.39 11.40
C ALA A 60 5.16 1.97 10.10
N LEU A 61 4.66 1.54 8.94
CA LEU A 61 5.06 2.07 7.64
C LEU A 61 4.75 3.56 7.50
N TYR A 62 3.56 3.95 7.92
CA TYR A 62 3.12 5.35 7.89
C TYR A 62 4.02 6.23 8.76
N VAL A 63 4.27 5.85 10.02
CA VAL A 63 5.11 6.60 10.96
C VAL A 63 6.55 6.72 10.44
N HIS A 64 7.14 5.62 9.94
CA HIS A 64 8.47 5.67 9.35
C HIS A 64 8.50 6.63 8.15
N SER A 65 7.59 6.49 7.19
CA SER A 65 7.53 7.35 6.01
C SER A 65 7.37 8.82 6.37
N MET A 66 6.55 9.14 7.39
CA MET A 66 6.37 10.51 7.85
C MET A 66 7.57 11.03 8.64
N ALA A 67 8.25 10.20 9.42
CA ALA A 67 9.50 10.56 10.09
C ALA A 67 10.59 10.93 9.07
N VAL A 68 10.69 10.16 7.96
CA VAL A 68 11.58 10.52 6.86
C VAL A 68 11.14 11.82 6.20
N PHE A 69 9.89 11.89 5.74
CA PHE A 69 9.37 13.04 4.98
C PHE A 69 9.53 14.39 5.72
N LYS A 70 9.26 14.40 7.04
CA LYS A 70 9.33 15.62 7.85
C LYS A 70 10.75 16.07 8.21
N THR A 71 11.74 15.23 7.96
CA THR A 71 13.15 15.48 8.33
C THR A 71 14.07 15.68 7.13
N ILE A 72 13.53 15.65 5.92
CA ILE A 72 14.26 16.00 4.70
C ILE A 72 13.89 17.44 4.25
N ASP A 73 14.86 18.16 3.72
CA ASP A 73 14.64 19.49 3.13
C ASP A 73 14.35 19.37 1.63
N MET A 74 13.20 18.75 1.32
CA MET A 74 12.78 18.52 -0.07
C MET A 74 11.26 18.68 -0.18
N THR A 75 10.82 19.38 -1.22
CA THR A 75 9.39 19.50 -1.56
C THR A 75 9.08 18.64 -2.77
N PRO A 76 8.06 17.77 -2.74
CA PRO A 76 7.66 17.00 -3.90
C PRO A 76 6.93 17.86 -4.94
N ASP A 77 7.16 17.58 -6.24
CA ASP A 77 6.31 18.11 -7.32
C ASP A 77 4.98 17.33 -7.41
N CYS A 78 5.01 16.05 -7.08
CA CYS A 78 3.86 15.18 -6.97
C CYS A 78 4.16 14.01 -6.01
N VAL A 79 3.11 13.31 -5.59
CA VAL A 79 3.24 12.17 -4.67
C VAL A 79 2.38 11.00 -5.12
N ALA A 80 2.83 9.79 -4.80
CA ALA A 80 2.05 8.56 -4.91
C ALA A 80 2.43 7.62 -3.76
N GLY A 81 1.57 6.64 -3.49
CA GLY A 81 1.89 5.61 -2.49
C GLY A 81 1.24 4.29 -2.86
N HIS A 82 1.91 3.18 -2.53
CA HIS A 82 1.41 1.85 -2.82
C HIS A 82 0.50 1.37 -1.70
N SER A 83 -0.79 1.18 -1.96
CA SER A 83 -1.80 0.76 -0.98
C SER A 83 -1.76 1.63 0.29
N LEU A 84 -1.24 1.14 1.40
CA LEU A 84 -1.03 1.91 2.64
C LEU A 84 -0.28 3.22 2.37
N GLY A 85 0.72 3.18 1.51
CA GLY A 85 1.55 4.34 1.17
C GLY A 85 0.76 5.54 0.61
N GLU A 86 -0.44 5.33 0.06
CA GLU A 86 -1.30 6.43 -0.40
C GLU A 86 -1.72 7.35 0.76
N PHE A 87 -1.90 6.84 1.98
CA PHE A 87 -2.15 7.67 3.17
C PHE A 87 -0.93 8.52 3.52
N SER A 88 0.28 7.97 3.37
CA SER A 88 1.51 8.75 3.53
C SER A 88 1.62 9.84 2.46
N ALA A 89 1.26 9.54 1.21
CA ALA A 89 1.21 10.51 0.12
C ALA A 89 0.19 11.62 0.40
N LEU A 90 -1.02 11.28 0.84
CA LEU A 90 -2.06 12.26 1.23
C LEU A 90 -1.58 13.19 2.34
N THR A 91 -0.90 12.66 3.36
CA THR A 91 -0.35 13.46 4.46
C THR A 91 0.81 14.34 3.98
N ALA A 92 1.68 13.83 3.12
CA ALA A 92 2.78 14.60 2.53
C ALA A 92 2.27 15.74 1.64
N ALA A 93 1.18 15.53 0.92
CA ALA A 93 0.50 16.54 0.11
C ALA A 93 -0.33 17.55 0.93
N GLY A 94 -0.45 17.35 2.26
CA GLY A 94 -1.19 18.23 3.17
C GLY A 94 -2.70 18.03 3.14
N VAL A 95 -3.19 16.90 2.62
CA VAL A 95 -4.61 16.52 2.61
C VAL A 95 -5.10 16.11 3.98
N LEU A 96 -4.24 15.41 4.73
CA LEU A 96 -4.48 14.94 6.09
C LEU A 96 -3.41 15.49 7.05
N SER A 97 -3.79 15.74 8.28
CA SER A 97 -2.82 15.91 9.35
C SER A 97 -2.12 14.57 9.66
N PHE A 98 -0.93 14.63 10.26
CA PHE A 98 -0.23 13.42 10.72
C PHE A 98 -1.09 12.58 11.66
N GLU A 99 -1.79 13.23 12.59
CA GLU A 99 -2.62 12.57 13.58
C GLU A 99 -3.83 11.86 12.95
N GLU A 100 -4.54 12.53 12.05
CA GLU A 100 -5.68 11.94 11.34
C GLU A 100 -5.24 10.79 10.44
N GLY A 101 -4.16 10.97 9.68
CA GLY A 101 -3.58 9.90 8.87
C GLY A 101 -3.19 8.68 9.70
N LEU A 102 -2.53 8.89 10.86
CA LEU A 102 -2.13 7.80 11.76
C LEU A 102 -3.35 7.03 12.32
N LYS A 103 -4.37 7.76 12.77
CA LYS A 103 -5.62 7.13 13.26
C LYS A 103 -6.33 6.33 12.16
N LEU A 104 -6.39 6.88 10.95
CA LEU A 104 -7.00 6.20 9.80
C LEU A 104 -6.24 4.94 9.40
N VAL A 105 -4.91 4.98 9.30
CA VAL A 105 -4.14 3.79 8.92
C VAL A 105 -4.15 2.72 10.01
N ARG A 106 -4.21 3.09 11.29
CA ARG A 106 -4.41 2.14 12.39
C ARG A 106 -5.76 1.46 12.26
N LEU A 107 -6.83 2.21 12.11
CA LEU A 107 -8.18 1.66 11.93
C LEU A 107 -8.26 0.78 10.67
N ARG A 108 -7.72 1.26 9.54
CA ARG A 108 -7.68 0.49 8.29
C ARG A 108 -6.98 -0.86 8.49
N GLY A 109 -5.84 -0.86 9.16
CA GLY A 109 -5.09 -2.09 9.47
C GLY A 109 -5.89 -3.08 10.31
N GLN A 110 -6.57 -2.58 11.35
CA GLN A 110 -7.43 -3.40 12.21
C GLN A 110 -8.62 -4.00 11.44
N LEU A 111 -9.32 -3.18 10.66
CA LEU A 111 -10.50 -3.62 9.90
C LEU A 111 -10.12 -4.62 8.80
N MET A 112 -9.04 -4.37 8.08
CA MET A 112 -8.55 -5.30 7.05
C MET A 112 -8.09 -6.63 7.65
N GLN A 113 -7.43 -6.61 8.81
CA GLN A 113 -7.04 -7.83 9.52
C GLN A 113 -8.28 -8.61 9.98
N ALA A 114 -9.23 -7.95 10.65
CA ALA A 114 -10.46 -8.57 11.11
C ALA A 114 -11.32 -9.13 9.96
N ALA A 115 -11.39 -8.44 8.82
CA ALA A 115 -12.06 -8.95 7.63
C ALA A 115 -11.35 -10.19 7.06
N GLY A 116 -10.01 -10.20 7.08
CA GLY A 116 -9.21 -11.35 6.65
C GLY A 116 -9.38 -12.57 7.55
N GLU A 117 -9.46 -12.37 8.87
CA GLU A 117 -9.68 -13.45 9.84
C GLU A 117 -11.08 -14.07 9.73
N ARG A 118 -12.09 -13.27 9.34
CA ARG A 118 -13.48 -13.74 9.16
C ARG A 118 -13.70 -14.46 7.83
N SER A 119 -12.92 -14.13 6.80
CA SER A 119 -13.03 -14.71 5.47
C SER A 119 -11.85 -15.66 5.23
N SER A 120 -12.11 -16.85 4.65
CA SER A 120 -11.04 -17.71 4.14
C SER A 120 -10.42 -17.10 2.86
N GLY A 121 -9.81 -15.92 3.03
CA GLY A 121 -9.20 -15.15 1.95
C GLY A 121 -7.69 -15.35 1.87
N ALA A 122 -7.15 -15.22 0.66
CA ALA A 122 -5.73 -15.31 0.39
C ALA A 122 -5.30 -14.30 -0.68
N MET A 123 -3.99 -14.10 -0.78
CA MET A 123 -3.36 -13.41 -1.91
C MET A 123 -2.22 -14.26 -2.48
N GLY A 124 -2.00 -14.13 -3.78
CA GLY A 124 -0.93 -14.85 -4.47
C GLY A 124 -0.21 -13.97 -5.49
N ALA A 125 1.10 -14.14 -5.60
CA ALA A 125 1.90 -13.46 -6.62
C ALA A 125 2.01 -14.32 -7.88
N VAL A 126 1.79 -13.73 -9.05
CA VAL A 126 2.01 -14.30 -10.38
C VAL A 126 3.07 -13.47 -11.09
N ILE A 127 4.13 -14.10 -11.55
CA ILE A 127 5.24 -13.44 -12.24
C ILE A 127 5.50 -14.11 -13.58
N GLY A 128 5.58 -13.29 -14.65
CA GLY A 128 6.03 -13.72 -15.97
C GLY A 128 4.91 -14.06 -16.94
N LEU A 129 3.67 -13.69 -16.63
CA LEU A 129 2.54 -13.69 -17.59
C LEU A 129 2.12 -12.25 -17.91
N GLU A 130 1.50 -12.09 -19.07
CA GLU A 130 0.86 -10.84 -19.45
C GLU A 130 -0.33 -10.52 -18.53
N ASP A 131 -0.55 -9.25 -18.25
CA ASP A 131 -1.54 -8.80 -17.28
C ASP A 131 -2.98 -9.23 -17.66
N ASP A 132 -3.34 -9.15 -18.96
CA ASP A 132 -4.64 -9.57 -19.48
C ASP A 132 -4.87 -11.09 -19.30
N LEU A 133 -3.82 -11.91 -19.47
CA LEU A 133 -3.94 -13.34 -19.26
C LEU A 133 -4.19 -13.67 -17.77
N VAL A 134 -3.54 -12.97 -16.86
CA VAL A 134 -3.79 -13.15 -15.42
C VAL A 134 -5.21 -12.75 -15.07
N ALA A 135 -5.72 -11.64 -15.63
CA ALA A 135 -7.10 -11.20 -15.41
C ALA A 135 -8.10 -12.25 -15.94
N GLN A 136 -7.86 -12.81 -17.12
CA GLN A 136 -8.71 -13.86 -17.71
C GLN A 136 -8.69 -15.16 -16.88
N ILE A 137 -7.51 -15.56 -16.35
CA ILE A 137 -7.43 -16.73 -15.45
C ILE A 137 -8.28 -16.47 -14.20
N CYS A 138 -8.19 -15.27 -13.58
CA CYS A 138 -8.99 -14.94 -12.42
C CYS A 138 -10.50 -14.99 -12.72
N GLU A 139 -10.95 -14.45 -13.85
CA GLU A 139 -12.35 -14.48 -14.27
C GLU A 139 -12.83 -15.91 -14.47
N ASN A 140 -12.11 -16.73 -15.26
CA ASN A 140 -12.45 -18.12 -15.53
C ASN A 140 -12.55 -18.97 -14.26
N ILE A 141 -11.61 -18.78 -13.32
CA ILE A 141 -11.61 -19.52 -12.04
C ILE A 141 -12.77 -19.05 -11.15
N SER A 142 -13.04 -17.74 -11.11
CA SER A 142 -14.17 -17.19 -10.35
C SER A 142 -15.50 -17.78 -10.83
N ASP A 143 -15.70 -17.83 -12.13
CA ASP A 143 -16.92 -18.41 -12.73
C ASP A 143 -17.03 -19.92 -12.47
N LYS A 144 -15.93 -20.65 -12.65
CA LYS A 144 -15.88 -22.10 -12.47
C LYS A 144 -16.17 -22.53 -11.04
N LEU A 145 -15.67 -21.78 -10.06
CA LEU A 145 -15.79 -22.14 -8.64
C LEU A 145 -16.94 -21.42 -7.94
N ASN A 146 -17.54 -20.42 -8.57
CA ASN A 146 -18.46 -19.47 -7.94
C ASN A 146 -17.86 -18.84 -6.67
N GLU A 147 -16.56 -18.54 -6.74
CA GLU A 147 -15.76 -17.91 -5.70
C GLU A 147 -14.98 -16.75 -6.32
N THR A 148 -14.76 -15.68 -5.54
CA THR A 148 -14.04 -14.51 -6.06
C THR A 148 -12.53 -14.76 -6.06
N VAL A 149 -11.87 -14.51 -7.21
CA VAL A 149 -10.46 -14.19 -7.32
C VAL A 149 -10.26 -13.11 -8.37
N VAL A 150 -9.49 -12.07 -8.04
CA VAL A 150 -9.28 -10.89 -8.89
C VAL A 150 -7.82 -10.45 -8.89
N PRO A 151 -7.33 -9.77 -9.93
CA PRO A 151 -6.10 -8.99 -9.84
C PRO A 151 -6.25 -7.89 -8.79
N ALA A 152 -5.34 -7.86 -7.82
CA ALA A 152 -5.36 -6.93 -6.68
C ALA A 152 -4.27 -5.87 -6.75
N ASN A 153 -3.09 -6.20 -7.30
CA ASN A 153 -2.01 -5.24 -7.49
C ASN A 153 -1.34 -5.48 -8.85
N TYR A 154 -1.36 -4.46 -9.69
CA TYR A 154 -0.57 -4.38 -10.91
C TYR A 154 0.77 -3.73 -10.58
N ASN A 155 1.73 -4.52 -10.11
CA ASN A 155 2.99 -4.02 -9.53
C ASN A 155 4.04 -3.60 -10.58
N SER A 156 4.15 -4.36 -11.65
CA SER A 156 4.93 -4.05 -12.85
C SER A 156 4.48 -5.00 -13.96
N LYS A 157 4.81 -4.70 -15.21
CA LYS A 157 4.47 -5.60 -16.34
C LYS A 157 4.91 -7.03 -16.03
N GLY A 158 3.94 -7.94 -16.08
CA GLY A 158 4.16 -9.35 -15.74
C GLY A 158 4.43 -9.64 -14.26
N GLN A 159 4.09 -8.73 -13.36
CA GLN A 159 4.12 -8.97 -11.90
C GLN A 159 2.82 -8.51 -11.27
N ILE A 160 1.89 -9.43 -11.09
CA ILE A 160 0.56 -9.18 -10.53
C ILE A 160 0.41 -9.95 -9.21
N VAL A 161 -0.31 -9.33 -8.28
CA VAL A 161 -0.83 -10.03 -7.11
C VAL A 161 -2.32 -10.23 -7.33
N ILE A 162 -2.78 -11.48 -7.16
CA ILE A 162 -4.20 -11.86 -7.18
C ILE A 162 -4.72 -12.02 -5.76
N SER A 163 -6.02 -11.82 -5.56
CA SER A 163 -6.66 -11.78 -4.24
C SER A 163 -8.08 -12.34 -4.32
N GLY A 164 -8.50 -13.10 -3.32
CA GLY A 164 -9.84 -13.69 -3.29
C GLY A 164 -9.98 -14.80 -2.26
N HIS A 165 -10.99 -15.68 -2.45
CA HIS A 165 -11.15 -16.89 -1.65
C HIS A 165 -9.93 -17.80 -1.80
N SER A 166 -9.49 -18.43 -0.72
CA SER A 166 -8.25 -19.22 -0.71
C SER A 166 -8.22 -20.30 -1.79
N ASN A 167 -9.30 -21.06 -1.94
CA ASN A 167 -9.40 -22.10 -2.95
C ASN A 167 -9.34 -21.55 -4.39
N ALA A 168 -9.99 -20.40 -4.65
CA ALA A 168 -9.94 -19.75 -5.96
C ALA A 168 -8.54 -19.17 -6.26
N VAL A 169 -7.87 -18.58 -5.26
CA VAL A 169 -6.49 -18.09 -5.41
C VAL A 169 -5.51 -19.23 -5.69
N GLU A 170 -5.60 -20.36 -4.97
CA GLU A 170 -4.75 -21.53 -5.19
C GLU A 170 -4.98 -22.13 -6.59
N SER A 171 -6.25 -22.24 -7.01
CA SER A 171 -6.59 -22.70 -8.34
C SER A 171 -6.07 -21.77 -9.44
N ALA A 172 -6.19 -20.45 -9.25
CA ALA A 172 -5.66 -19.46 -10.19
C ALA A 172 -4.13 -19.49 -10.27
N LEU A 173 -3.43 -19.70 -9.13
CA LEU A 173 -1.98 -19.85 -9.11
C LEU A 173 -1.52 -21.13 -9.85
N SER A 174 -2.28 -22.24 -9.71
CA SER A 174 -2.00 -23.48 -10.45
C SER A 174 -2.19 -23.29 -11.95
N GLU A 175 -3.31 -22.72 -12.37
CA GLU A 175 -3.61 -22.41 -13.77
C GLU A 175 -2.55 -21.46 -14.35
N ALA A 176 -2.19 -20.40 -13.64
CA ALA A 176 -1.14 -19.47 -14.07
C ALA A 176 0.21 -20.19 -14.29
N LYS A 177 0.55 -21.17 -13.45
CA LYS A 177 1.75 -21.97 -13.62
C LYS A 177 1.68 -22.85 -14.87
N GLU A 178 0.52 -23.47 -15.15
CA GLU A 178 0.29 -24.28 -16.35
C GLU A 178 0.35 -23.44 -17.62
N GLN A 179 -0.08 -22.18 -17.55
CA GLN A 179 -0.02 -21.20 -18.64
C GLN A 179 1.39 -20.56 -18.80
N GLY A 180 2.39 -21.01 -18.03
CA GLY A 180 3.78 -20.62 -18.20
C GLY A 180 4.29 -19.50 -17.30
N ALA A 181 3.59 -19.18 -16.19
CA ALA A 181 4.14 -18.25 -15.20
C ALA A 181 5.52 -18.71 -14.70
N LYS A 182 6.47 -17.80 -14.67
CA LYS A 182 7.83 -18.05 -14.16
C LYS A 182 7.84 -18.36 -12.67
N LEU A 183 6.94 -17.70 -11.91
CA LEU A 183 6.77 -17.91 -10.49
C LEU A 183 5.32 -17.70 -10.11
N THR A 184 4.77 -18.63 -9.33
CA THR A 184 3.51 -18.44 -8.58
C THR A 184 3.79 -18.71 -7.12
N LYS A 185 3.30 -17.85 -6.21
CA LYS A 185 3.57 -17.97 -4.77
C LYS A 185 2.40 -17.41 -3.95
N LEU A 186 1.91 -18.22 -3.01
CA LEU A 186 1.00 -17.74 -1.98
C LEU A 186 1.72 -16.74 -1.06
N LEU A 187 1.07 -15.62 -0.73
CA LEU A 187 1.66 -14.58 0.10
C LEU A 187 1.26 -14.77 1.57
N PRO A 188 2.18 -14.49 2.52
CA PRO A 188 1.92 -14.61 3.95
C PRO A 188 1.15 -13.38 4.46
N VAL A 189 -0.09 -13.20 4.02
CA VAL A 189 -0.98 -12.11 4.43
C VAL A 189 -2.25 -12.66 5.04
N SER A 190 -2.90 -11.85 5.89
CA SER A 190 -4.04 -12.27 6.70
C SER A 190 -5.40 -12.18 6.00
N GLY A 191 -5.45 -11.85 4.70
CA GLY A 191 -6.74 -11.70 4.02
C GLY A 191 -6.64 -11.37 2.54
N ALA A 192 -7.80 -11.31 1.89
CA ALA A 192 -7.96 -11.00 0.47
C ALA A 192 -8.08 -9.48 0.23
N PHE A 193 -6.98 -8.76 0.44
CA PHE A 193 -6.96 -7.31 0.27
C PHE A 193 -7.23 -6.90 -1.17
N HIS A 194 -7.81 -5.71 -1.35
CA HIS A 194 -8.14 -5.14 -2.66
C HIS A 194 -9.11 -6.03 -3.48
N SER A 195 -10.05 -6.68 -2.79
CA SER A 195 -11.12 -7.50 -3.39
C SER A 195 -12.45 -7.25 -2.69
N SER A 196 -13.54 -7.77 -3.24
CA SER A 196 -14.88 -7.68 -2.63
C SER A 196 -14.99 -8.31 -1.24
N LEU A 197 -14.05 -9.20 -0.85
CA LEU A 197 -14.01 -9.77 0.47
C LEU A 197 -13.66 -8.73 1.57
N MET A 198 -13.18 -7.56 1.18
CA MET A 198 -12.93 -6.43 2.08
C MET A 198 -14.19 -5.55 2.30
N GLN A 199 -15.36 -5.91 1.78
CA GLN A 199 -16.58 -5.13 1.95
C GLN A 199 -16.90 -4.80 3.43
N PRO A 200 -16.77 -5.74 4.41
CA PRO A 200 -17.00 -5.39 5.81
C PRO A 200 -16.03 -4.32 6.33
N ALA A 201 -14.76 -4.38 5.92
CA ALA A 201 -13.78 -3.35 6.28
C ALA A 201 -14.09 -1.99 5.62
N TYR A 202 -14.55 -2.00 4.39
CA TYR A 202 -14.98 -0.81 3.66
C TYR A 202 -16.14 -0.11 4.38
N ASP A 203 -17.19 -0.84 4.76
CA ASP A 203 -18.39 -0.27 5.37
C ASP A 203 -18.07 0.38 6.73
N GLU A 204 -17.27 -0.27 7.56
CA GLU A 204 -16.85 0.27 8.86
C GLU A 204 -15.85 1.43 8.70
N PHE A 205 -14.89 1.31 7.77
CA PHE A 205 -13.91 2.36 7.50
C PHE A 205 -14.57 3.63 7.00
N LYS A 206 -15.57 3.51 6.12
CA LYS A 206 -16.35 4.63 5.60
C LYS A 206 -16.95 5.49 6.72
N LEU A 207 -17.53 4.88 7.75
CA LEU A 207 -18.14 5.60 8.87
C LEU A 207 -17.14 6.49 9.63
N SER A 208 -15.88 6.08 9.68
CA SER A 208 -14.81 6.85 10.32
C SER A 208 -14.22 7.87 9.36
N LEU A 209 -14.03 7.49 8.10
CA LEU A 209 -13.50 8.38 7.06
C LEU A 209 -14.44 9.58 6.83
N ASP A 210 -15.75 9.37 6.89
CA ASP A 210 -16.77 10.45 6.71
C ASP A 210 -16.63 11.55 7.77
N LYS A 211 -16.10 11.24 8.97
CA LYS A 211 -15.89 12.20 10.06
C LYS A 211 -14.58 12.98 9.96
N VAL A 212 -13.66 12.57 9.08
CA VAL A 212 -12.37 13.22 8.90
C VAL A 212 -12.45 14.24 7.77
N SER A 213 -11.97 15.45 8.02
CA SER A 213 -11.83 16.48 7.00
C SER A 213 -10.63 16.20 6.11
N PHE A 214 -10.81 16.31 4.81
CA PHE A 214 -9.75 16.31 3.82
C PHE A 214 -9.60 17.73 3.28
N ASP A 215 -8.36 18.21 3.22
CA ASP A 215 -8.03 19.46 2.54
C ASP A 215 -7.63 19.19 1.08
N ASN A 216 -7.74 20.21 0.23
CA ASN A 216 -7.19 20.11 -1.12
C ASN A 216 -5.67 19.90 -1.06
N ALA A 217 -5.17 18.98 -1.87
CA ALA A 217 -3.75 18.67 -1.91
C ALA A 217 -2.94 19.86 -2.42
N LYS A 218 -1.78 20.10 -1.81
CA LYS A 218 -0.84 21.16 -2.23
C LYS A 218 -0.07 20.80 -3.50
N VAL A 219 0.07 19.51 -3.75
CA VAL A 219 0.70 18.93 -4.96
C VAL A 219 -0.16 17.76 -5.45
N PRO A 220 -0.09 17.40 -6.75
CA PRO A 220 -0.85 16.27 -7.29
C PRO A 220 -0.56 14.97 -6.54
N VAL A 221 -1.63 14.26 -6.18
CA VAL A 221 -1.61 12.91 -5.59
C VAL A 221 -2.12 11.92 -6.62
N TYR A 222 -1.30 10.95 -7.02
CA TYR A 222 -1.72 9.87 -7.91
C TYR A 222 -2.39 8.77 -7.10
N SER A 223 -3.67 8.51 -7.38
CA SER A 223 -4.47 7.53 -6.66
C SER A 223 -4.33 6.12 -7.22
N ASN A 224 -4.33 5.12 -6.35
CA ASN A 224 -4.16 3.71 -6.74
C ASN A 224 -5.30 3.18 -7.62
N VAL A 225 -6.53 3.66 -7.43
CA VAL A 225 -7.73 3.10 -8.05
C VAL A 225 -7.94 3.53 -9.50
N ASN A 226 -7.36 4.63 -9.93
CA ASN A 226 -7.53 5.20 -11.27
C ASN A 226 -6.21 5.63 -11.92
N ALA A 227 -5.09 5.56 -11.21
CA ALA A 227 -3.75 5.94 -11.65
C ALA A 227 -3.66 7.40 -12.16
N THR A 228 -4.59 8.28 -11.77
CA THR A 228 -4.64 9.68 -12.21
C THR A 228 -4.30 10.63 -11.06
N PRO A 229 -3.64 11.79 -11.36
CA PRO A 229 -3.37 12.79 -10.34
C PRO A 229 -4.62 13.60 -10.00
N SER A 230 -4.79 13.89 -8.71
CA SER A 230 -5.82 14.82 -8.24
C SER A 230 -5.30 15.70 -7.10
N GLN A 231 -5.91 16.88 -6.96
CA GLN A 231 -5.74 17.76 -5.81
C GLN A 231 -7.08 18.01 -5.08
N SER A 232 -8.17 17.44 -5.60
CA SER A 232 -9.50 17.59 -5.01
C SER A 232 -9.65 16.74 -3.76
N ALA A 233 -9.98 17.36 -2.63
CA ALA A 233 -10.23 16.71 -1.35
C ALA A 233 -11.30 15.61 -1.47
N ASP A 234 -12.43 15.93 -2.13
CA ASP A 234 -13.55 14.98 -2.27
C ASP A 234 -13.17 13.77 -3.14
N GLU A 235 -12.46 14.01 -4.24
CA GLU A 235 -12.00 12.92 -5.12
C GLU A 235 -10.99 12.02 -4.40
N LEU A 236 -9.99 12.61 -3.73
CA LEU A 236 -8.98 11.87 -2.98
C LEU A 236 -9.60 11.05 -1.84
N LYS A 237 -10.58 11.62 -1.13
CA LYS A 237 -11.32 10.93 -0.08
C LYS A 237 -12.11 9.73 -0.61
N ASN A 238 -12.80 9.91 -1.74
CA ASN A 238 -13.51 8.81 -2.38
C ASN A 238 -12.55 7.72 -2.88
N ASN A 239 -11.44 8.11 -3.53
CA ASN A 239 -10.47 7.18 -4.09
C ASN A 239 -9.82 6.31 -3.01
N VAL A 240 -9.41 6.89 -1.89
CA VAL A 240 -8.79 6.14 -0.79
C VAL A 240 -9.78 5.19 -0.09
N LEU A 241 -11.07 5.50 -0.11
CA LEU A 241 -12.12 4.59 0.36
C LEU A 241 -12.30 3.42 -0.61
N GLN A 242 -12.43 3.71 -1.91
CA GLN A 242 -12.58 2.69 -2.96
C GLN A 242 -11.37 1.74 -3.04
N GLN A 243 -10.19 2.20 -2.65
CA GLN A 243 -8.95 1.44 -2.67
C GLN A 243 -9.04 0.12 -1.86
N LEU A 244 -9.88 0.04 -0.83
CA LEU A 244 -10.07 -1.20 -0.05
C LEU A 244 -10.61 -2.36 -0.90
N LEU A 245 -11.43 -2.05 -1.92
CA LEU A 245 -12.12 -3.01 -2.78
C LEU A 245 -11.53 -3.10 -4.20
N LYS A 246 -10.74 -2.11 -4.60
CA LYS A 246 -10.24 -1.93 -5.95
C LYS A 246 -8.75 -2.30 -6.06
N PRO A 247 -8.27 -2.69 -7.23
CA PRO A 247 -6.85 -2.97 -7.43
C PRO A 247 -5.97 -1.73 -7.25
N VAL A 248 -4.73 -1.97 -6.86
CA VAL A 248 -3.65 -1.00 -6.88
C VAL A 248 -3.04 -0.98 -8.28
N LEU A 249 -3.29 0.08 -9.04
CA LEU A 249 -2.81 0.26 -10.41
C LEU A 249 -1.40 0.90 -10.41
N TRP A 250 -0.43 0.23 -9.77
CA TRP A 250 0.91 0.82 -9.58
C TRP A 250 1.68 1.00 -10.89
N THR A 251 1.62 0.03 -11.79
CA THR A 251 2.22 0.13 -13.13
C THR A 251 1.69 1.35 -13.86
N GLN A 252 0.37 1.47 -13.94
CA GLN A 252 -0.31 2.57 -14.62
C GLN A 252 -0.02 3.92 -13.94
N THR A 253 0.09 3.93 -12.60
CA THR A 253 0.46 5.13 -11.84
C THR A 253 1.85 5.64 -12.25
N ILE A 254 2.85 4.77 -12.31
CA ILE A 254 4.20 5.17 -12.72
C ILE A 254 4.24 5.56 -14.21
N GLU A 255 3.55 4.83 -15.09
CA GLU A 255 3.45 5.18 -16.51
C GLU A 255 2.78 6.56 -16.70
N GLN A 256 1.73 6.88 -15.94
CA GLN A 256 1.09 8.18 -15.97
C GLN A 256 2.03 9.29 -15.46
N MET A 257 2.76 9.05 -14.35
CA MET A 257 3.75 10.00 -13.85
C MET A 257 4.83 10.31 -14.90
N VAL A 258 5.31 9.29 -15.62
CA VAL A 258 6.26 9.49 -16.74
C VAL A 258 5.63 10.32 -17.86
N SER A 259 4.40 10.02 -18.25
CA SER A 259 3.65 10.79 -19.26
C SER A 259 3.46 12.24 -18.87
N ASP A 260 3.29 12.53 -17.58
CA ASP A 260 3.15 13.87 -17.01
C ASP A 260 4.51 14.58 -16.82
N GLY A 261 5.62 13.94 -17.22
CA GLY A 261 6.95 14.54 -17.26
C GLY A 261 7.82 14.30 -16.02
N VAL A 262 7.42 13.40 -15.11
CA VAL A 262 8.27 13.00 -13.97
C VAL A 262 9.52 12.27 -14.49
N LYS A 263 10.70 12.68 -14.00
CA LYS A 263 12.00 12.12 -14.39
C LYS A 263 12.73 11.43 -13.26
N GLU A 264 12.37 11.76 -12.03
CA GLU A 264 12.98 11.20 -10.81
C GLU A 264 11.92 10.77 -9.81
N VAL A 265 12.12 9.61 -9.22
CA VAL A 265 11.25 9.04 -8.18
C VAL A 265 12.08 8.76 -6.93
N ILE A 266 11.67 9.30 -5.79
CA ILE A 266 12.34 9.11 -4.49
C ILE A 266 11.38 8.35 -3.59
N GLU A 267 11.78 7.14 -3.16
CA GLU A 267 11.03 6.32 -2.19
C GLU A 267 11.36 6.80 -0.77
N LEU A 268 10.34 7.18 0.00
CA LEU A 268 10.48 7.61 1.40
C LEU A 268 9.84 6.58 2.32
N GLY A 269 10.66 5.86 3.06
CA GLY A 269 10.21 4.81 3.98
C GLY A 269 11.11 3.59 3.97
N PRO A 270 10.74 2.49 4.67
CA PRO A 270 11.61 1.34 4.83
C PRO A 270 11.76 0.53 3.54
N GLY A 271 12.96 0.01 3.34
CA GLY A 271 13.26 -0.91 2.23
C GLY A 271 13.51 -0.23 0.88
N LYS A 272 13.36 -1.00 -0.20
CA LYS A 272 13.65 -0.59 -1.58
C LYS A 272 12.66 -1.22 -2.57
N VAL A 273 11.43 -1.49 -2.11
CA VAL A 273 10.45 -2.25 -2.90
C VAL A 273 10.02 -1.45 -4.11
N LEU A 274 9.62 -0.20 -3.91
CA LEU A 274 9.13 0.64 -5.01
C LEU A 274 10.25 1.01 -6.00
N GLN A 275 11.48 1.21 -5.53
CA GLN A 275 12.63 1.40 -6.43
C GLN A 275 12.79 0.21 -7.40
N GLY A 276 12.61 -1.02 -6.88
CA GLY A 276 12.66 -2.22 -7.69
C GLY A 276 11.52 -2.32 -8.71
N LEU A 277 10.32 -1.86 -8.36
CA LEU A 277 9.16 -1.81 -9.25
C LEU A 277 9.33 -0.72 -10.31
N VAL A 278 9.69 0.50 -9.91
CA VAL A 278 9.94 1.62 -10.84
C VAL A 278 10.95 1.23 -11.91
N LYS A 279 12.08 0.62 -11.50
CA LYS A 279 13.11 0.14 -12.45
C LYS A 279 12.59 -0.87 -13.48
N ARG A 280 11.57 -1.66 -13.13
CA ARG A 280 10.96 -2.64 -14.05
C ARG A 280 9.93 -2.02 -14.98
N ILE A 281 9.22 -1.00 -14.48
CA ILE A 281 8.18 -0.28 -15.24
C ILE A 281 8.84 0.62 -16.28
N ASP A 282 9.74 1.49 -15.84
CA ASP A 282 10.48 2.40 -16.72
C ASP A 282 11.94 2.58 -16.29
N ARG A 283 12.86 2.19 -17.16
CA ARG A 283 14.31 2.27 -16.92
C ARG A 283 14.91 3.65 -17.19
N THR A 284 14.13 4.56 -17.75
CA THR A 284 14.57 5.94 -18.03
C THR A 284 14.43 6.83 -16.80
N LEU A 285 13.57 6.46 -15.86
CA LEU A 285 13.43 7.16 -14.59
C LEU A 285 14.68 7.01 -13.72
N GLN A 286 15.10 8.11 -13.14
CA GLN A 286 16.02 8.08 -12.00
C GLN A 286 15.23 7.68 -10.75
N PHE A 287 15.82 6.84 -9.92
CA PHE A 287 15.18 6.42 -8.67
C PHE A 287 16.20 6.30 -7.55
N SER A 288 15.77 6.73 -6.38
CA SER A 288 16.54 6.67 -5.14
C SER A 288 15.61 6.41 -3.95
N GLY A 289 16.16 6.28 -2.75
CA GLY A 289 15.34 6.12 -1.55
C GLY A 289 16.03 6.68 -0.32
N ILE A 290 15.22 7.14 0.63
CA ILE A 290 15.63 7.65 1.94
C ILE A 290 14.85 6.88 3.01
N GLN A 291 15.58 6.34 4.00
CA GLN A 291 15.02 5.56 5.10
C GLN A 291 15.17 6.25 6.44
#